data_78544850a17db948f830c233a8c9808a
#
_entry.id   78544850a17db948f830c233a8c9808a
#
_cell.length_a   1.000
_cell.length_b   1.000
_cell.length_c   1.000
_cell.angle_alpha   90.00
_cell.angle_beta   90.00
_cell.angle_gamma   90.00
#
_symmetry.space_group_name_H-M   'P 1'
#
loop_
_entity.id
_entity.type
_entity.pdbx_description
1 polymer ?
#
loop_
_entity_poly.entity_id
_entity_poly.type
_entity_poly.pdbx_seq_one_letter_code
_entity_poly.pdbx_strand_id
1 'polypeptide(L)'
;MQFFAKLTSALLWGAIVIAIVFSCTAGIFRLTGHEAFIVESGSMEPVIKTGSLAIVDTNDKEPVKGKIMTFELADGITVTHRIVKSDGLSYVTKGDANNTEDLNEITEDQIIGTCVFSIPGLGYLAAVLLKPVSIGPIRITLLAVWMLGAVLALVGLHAAFAYAASEEGEVGGKKR
;
A
#
# COMPACT_ATOMS: atom_id res chain seq x y z
N MET A 1 -33.71 -8.99 -18.62
CA MET A 1 -32.91 -7.74 -18.78
C MET A 1 -32.87 -6.90 -17.52
N GLN A 2 -33.98 -6.50 -16.88
CA GLN A 2 -33.99 -5.67 -15.65
C GLN A 2 -33.21 -6.27 -14.48
N PHE A 3 -33.16 -7.60 -14.31
CA PHE A 3 -32.37 -8.25 -13.28
C PHE A 3 -30.87 -7.99 -13.45
N PHE A 4 -30.34 -8.12 -14.66
CA PHE A 4 -28.93 -7.88 -14.96
C PHE A 4 -28.55 -6.40 -14.80
N ALA A 5 -29.41 -5.47 -15.17
CA ALA A 5 -29.19 -4.04 -14.94
C ALA A 5 -29.11 -3.71 -13.44
N LYS A 6 -29.98 -4.29 -12.60
CA LYS A 6 -29.92 -4.11 -11.14
C LYS A 6 -28.66 -4.76 -10.55
N LEU A 7 -28.26 -5.94 -11.03
CA LEU A 7 -27.06 -6.62 -10.57
C LEU A 7 -25.79 -5.81 -10.90
N THR A 8 -25.67 -5.31 -12.13
CA THR A 8 -24.52 -4.46 -12.53
C THR A 8 -24.47 -3.15 -11.76
N SER A 9 -25.63 -2.51 -11.48
CA SER A 9 -25.69 -1.34 -10.61
C SER A 9 -25.22 -1.65 -9.20
N ALA A 10 -25.66 -2.77 -8.61
CA ALA A 10 -25.23 -3.16 -7.26
C ALA A 10 -23.72 -3.43 -7.19
N LEU A 11 -23.15 -4.07 -8.21
CA LEU A 11 -21.71 -4.32 -8.31
C LEU A 11 -20.92 -3.01 -8.44
N LEU A 12 -21.41 -2.07 -9.26
CA LEU A 12 -20.79 -0.76 -9.43
C LEU A 12 -20.77 0.03 -8.11
N TRP A 13 -21.93 0.13 -7.43
CA TRP A 13 -22.00 0.80 -6.14
C TRP A 13 -21.11 0.11 -5.10
N GLY A 14 -21.08 -1.22 -5.06
CA GLY A 14 -20.18 -1.98 -4.19
C GLY A 14 -18.72 -1.65 -4.44
N ALA A 15 -18.28 -1.60 -5.71
CA ALA A 15 -16.92 -1.22 -6.08
C ALA A 15 -16.57 0.21 -5.66
N ILE A 16 -17.50 1.16 -5.84
CA ILE A 16 -17.31 2.57 -5.42
C ILE A 16 -17.16 2.66 -3.90
N VAL A 17 -18.03 1.98 -3.14
CA VAL A 17 -17.94 1.97 -1.67
C VAL A 17 -16.61 1.40 -1.20
N ILE A 18 -16.18 0.27 -1.76
CA ILE A 18 -14.88 -0.34 -1.44
C ILE A 18 -13.73 0.62 -1.74
N ALA A 19 -13.76 1.29 -2.90
CA ALA A 19 -12.73 2.26 -3.27
C ALA A 19 -12.67 3.46 -2.30
N ILE A 20 -13.83 3.98 -1.88
CA ILE A 20 -13.92 5.06 -0.90
C ILE A 20 -13.37 4.60 0.45
N VAL A 21 -13.80 3.45 0.96
CA VAL A 21 -13.34 2.90 2.24
C VAL A 21 -11.82 2.70 2.21
N PHE A 22 -11.30 2.12 1.14
CA PHE A 22 -9.85 1.92 0.98
C PHE A 22 -9.09 3.25 0.97
N SER A 23 -9.57 4.24 0.22
CA SER A 23 -8.94 5.58 0.13
C SER A 23 -8.99 6.31 1.48
N CYS A 24 -10.12 6.27 2.19
CA CYS A 24 -10.26 6.84 3.51
C CYS A 24 -9.33 6.17 4.52
N THR A 25 -9.25 4.83 4.51
CA THR A 25 -8.36 4.07 5.41
C THR A 25 -6.90 4.42 5.15
N ALA A 26 -6.47 4.47 3.88
CA ALA A 26 -5.10 4.86 3.52
C ALA A 26 -4.79 6.31 3.92
N GLY A 27 -5.76 7.22 3.78
CA GLY A 27 -5.64 8.60 4.22
C GLY A 27 -5.48 8.72 5.73
N ILE A 28 -6.34 8.05 6.51
CA ILE A 28 -6.26 8.01 7.97
C ILE A 28 -4.93 7.42 8.42
N PHE A 29 -4.49 6.33 7.80
CA PHE A 29 -3.21 5.68 8.11
C PHE A 29 -2.03 6.66 8.00
N ARG A 30 -1.97 7.46 6.92
CA ARG A 30 -0.96 8.51 6.76
C ARG A 30 -1.14 9.67 7.75
N LEU A 31 -2.37 10.10 7.99
CA LEU A 31 -2.65 11.20 8.94
C LEU A 31 -2.30 10.83 10.39
N THR A 32 -2.34 9.54 10.73
CA THR A 32 -1.92 9.02 12.05
C THR A 32 -0.41 8.81 12.16
N GLY A 33 0.37 9.22 11.14
CA GLY A 33 1.82 9.13 11.16
C GLY A 33 2.37 7.72 10.93
N HIS A 34 1.65 6.89 10.17
CA HIS A 34 2.14 5.56 9.81
C HIS A 34 2.56 5.50 8.35
N GLU A 35 3.67 4.84 8.09
CA GLU A 35 4.14 4.55 6.74
C GLU A 35 4.40 3.05 6.56
N ALA A 36 4.30 2.58 5.31
CA ALA A 36 4.48 1.19 4.97
C ALA A 36 5.67 1.02 4.03
N PHE A 37 6.60 0.14 4.41
CA PHE A 37 7.82 -0.16 3.66
C PHE A 37 7.85 -1.62 3.24
N ILE A 38 8.29 -1.88 2.01
CA ILE A 38 8.49 -3.24 1.50
C ILE A 38 9.85 -3.73 1.95
N VAL A 39 9.89 -4.90 2.62
CA VAL A 39 11.12 -5.52 3.09
C VAL A 39 11.72 -6.36 1.98
N GLU A 40 12.83 -5.90 1.41
CA GLU A 40 13.46 -6.53 0.24
C GLU A 40 14.57 -7.52 0.61
N SER A 41 15.15 -7.40 1.82
CA SER A 41 16.26 -8.25 2.29
C SER A 41 15.92 -9.06 3.52
N GLY A 42 16.70 -10.13 3.78
CA GLY A 42 16.53 -10.99 4.94
C GLY A 42 17.33 -10.57 6.18
N SER A 43 17.90 -9.36 6.21
CA SER A 43 18.75 -8.89 7.32
C SER A 43 18.04 -8.88 8.68
N MET A 44 16.72 -8.80 8.72
CA MET A 44 15.91 -8.83 9.94
C MET A 44 15.23 -10.17 10.22
N GLU A 45 15.55 -11.22 9.48
CA GLU A 45 15.03 -12.56 9.75
C GLU A 45 15.57 -13.11 11.09
N PRO A 46 14.77 -13.90 11.81
CA PRO A 46 13.41 -14.36 11.50
C PRO A 46 12.30 -13.37 11.91
N VAL A 47 12.64 -12.23 12.55
CA VAL A 47 11.66 -11.28 13.14
C VAL A 47 10.85 -10.60 12.05
N ILE A 48 11.50 -10.11 11.01
CA ILE A 48 10.85 -9.55 9.83
C ILE A 48 11.34 -10.34 8.62
N LYS A 49 10.41 -11.04 7.98
CA LYS A 49 10.73 -11.88 6.81
C LYS A 49 10.86 -11.06 5.54
N THR A 50 11.72 -11.49 4.64
CA THR A 50 11.78 -10.96 3.28
C THR A 50 10.39 -11.00 2.61
N GLY A 51 10.04 -9.95 1.85
CA GLY A 51 8.72 -9.82 1.22
C GLY A 51 7.59 -9.43 2.17
N SER A 52 7.90 -9.05 3.42
CA SER A 52 6.92 -8.46 4.34
C SER A 52 6.63 -7.00 3.97
N LEU A 53 5.48 -6.51 4.42
CA LEU A 53 5.18 -5.10 4.50
C LEU A 53 5.40 -4.65 5.95
N ALA A 54 6.43 -3.84 6.19
CA ALA A 54 6.74 -3.29 7.50
C ALA A 54 5.94 -1.99 7.71
N ILE A 55 5.28 -1.89 8.86
CA ILE A 55 4.51 -0.71 9.26
C ILE A 55 5.34 0.08 10.28
N VAL A 56 5.58 1.34 9.96
CA VAL A 56 6.46 2.25 10.70
C VAL A 56 5.64 3.40 11.25
N ASP A 57 5.73 3.64 12.55
CA ASP A 57 5.20 4.83 13.20
C ASP A 57 6.23 5.96 13.09
N THR A 58 5.93 6.97 12.30
CA THR A 58 6.80 8.13 12.06
C THR A 58 6.73 9.16 13.19
N ASN A 59 5.80 9.01 14.13
CA ASN A 59 5.74 9.86 15.32
C ASN A 59 6.69 9.34 16.43
N ASP A 60 6.99 8.04 16.46
CA ASP A 60 7.94 7.43 17.40
C ASP A 60 9.32 7.33 16.74
N LYS A 61 10.12 8.38 16.92
CA LYS A 61 11.50 8.46 16.41
C LYS A 61 12.55 8.28 17.50
N GLU A 62 12.14 7.94 18.72
CA GLU A 62 13.07 7.79 19.85
C GLU A 62 13.90 6.52 19.71
N PRO A 63 15.24 6.61 19.49
CA PRO A 63 16.09 5.47 19.20
C PRO A 63 16.57 4.79 20.49
N VAL A 64 15.70 3.98 21.06
CA VAL A 64 15.98 3.20 22.27
C VAL A 64 16.63 1.86 21.89
N LYS A 65 17.67 1.45 22.63
CA LYS A 65 18.29 0.15 22.47
C LYS A 65 17.25 -0.99 22.48
N GLY A 66 17.30 -1.83 21.46
CA GLY A 66 16.38 -2.94 21.24
C GLY A 66 15.22 -2.63 20.31
N LYS A 67 14.86 -1.36 20.09
CA LYS A 67 13.84 -0.99 19.10
C LYS A 67 14.31 -1.30 17.67
N ILE A 68 13.37 -1.68 16.83
CA ILE A 68 13.58 -1.81 15.38
C ILE A 68 13.21 -0.47 14.76
N MET A 69 14.21 0.19 14.18
CA MET A 69 14.05 1.51 13.57
C MET A 69 14.18 1.42 12.05
N THR A 70 13.38 2.23 11.36
CA THR A 70 13.54 2.47 9.93
C THR A 70 14.18 3.83 9.75
N PHE A 71 15.22 3.90 8.95
CA PHE A 71 16.03 5.10 8.74
C PHE A 71 16.53 5.17 7.29
N GLU A 72 16.92 6.36 6.84
CA GLU A 72 17.44 6.60 5.51
C GLU A 72 18.94 6.85 5.57
N LEU A 73 19.71 6.13 4.77
CA LEU A 73 21.14 6.35 4.61
C LEU A 73 21.41 7.54 3.67
N ALA A 74 22.64 8.04 3.70
CA ALA A 74 23.07 9.21 2.90
C ALA A 74 22.90 9.03 1.38
N ASP A 75 22.84 7.80 0.89
CA ASP A 75 22.58 7.44 -0.51
C ASP A 75 21.08 7.31 -0.86
N GLY A 76 20.19 7.62 0.09
CA GLY A 76 18.74 7.54 -0.08
C GLY A 76 18.18 6.12 0.07
N ILE A 77 18.97 5.16 0.53
CA ILE A 77 18.51 3.79 0.81
C ILE A 77 17.82 3.74 2.17
N THR A 78 16.59 3.24 2.19
CA THR A 78 15.87 3.00 3.44
C THR A 78 16.22 1.63 4.02
N VAL A 79 16.63 1.62 5.28
CA VAL A 79 17.03 0.42 6.03
C VAL A 79 16.16 0.28 7.28
N THR A 80 15.85 -0.98 7.64
CA THR A 80 15.15 -1.29 8.89
C THR A 80 16.02 -2.26 9.68
N HIS A 81 16.64 -1.79 10.75
CA HIS A 81 17.51 -2.58 11.63
C HIS A 81 17.22 -2.28 13.10
N ARG A 82 17.84 -3.07 13.99
CA ARG A 82 17.71 -2.92 15.44
C ARG A 82 18.81 -2.03 16.02
N ILE A 83 18.44 -1.10 16.90
CA ILE A 83 19.40 -0.33 17.70
C ILE A 83 20.10 -1.26 18.70
N VAL A 84 21.41 -1.38 18.63
CA VAL A 84 22.22 -2.21 19.52
C VAL A 84 23.06 -1.41 20.50
N LYS A 85 23.49 -0.18 20.12
CA LYS A 85 24.23 0.74 20.97
C LYS A 85 23.82 2.18 20.70
N SER A 86 24.05 3.05 21.69
CA SER A 86 23.90 4.51 21.60
C SER A 86 24.95 5.18 22.47
N ASP A 87 25.52 6.26 21.99
CA ASP A 87 26.36 7.18 22.79
C ASP A 87 25.63 8.49 23.12
N GLY A 88 24.36 8.61 22.69
CA GLY A 88 23.53 9.80 22.89
C GLY A 88 23.57 10.79 21.72
N LEU A 89 24.50 10.67 20.79
CA LEU A 89 24.62 11.50 19.58
C LEU A 89 24.46 10.65 18.31
N SER A 90 24.92 9.42 18.37
CA SER A 90 24.82 8.45 17.27
C SER A 90 24.35 7.07 17.78
N TYR A 91 23.90 6.24 16.84
CA TYR A 91 23.31 4.95 17.14
C TYR A 91 23.91 3.89 16.22
N VAL A 92 24.39 2.81 16.84
CA VAL A 92 24.84 1.62 16.12
C VAL A 92 23.64 0.71 15.88
N THR A 93 23.44 0.30 14.65
CA THR A 93 22.36 -0.59 14.23
C THR A 93 22.91 -1.95 13.82
N LYS A 94 22.02 -2.95 13.79
CA LYS A 94 22.33 -4.29 13.33
C LYS A 94 21.09 -5.00 12.85
N GLY A 95 21.16 -5.66 11.71
CA GLY A 95 20.13 -6.61 11.27
C GLY A 95 20.12 -7.86 12.17
N ASP A 96 18.94 -8.36 12.52
CA ASP A 96 18.80 -9.51 13.43
C ASP A 96 19.48 -10.79 12.87
N ALA A 97 19.50 -10.96 11.54
CA ALA A 97 20.19 -12.05 10.87
C ALA A 97 21.68 -11.79 10.60
N ASN A 98 22.18 -10.57 10.78
CA ASN A 98 23.56 -10.24 10.48
C ASN A 98 24.52 -10.73 11.59
N ASN A 99 25.73 -11.13 11.23
CA ASN A 99 26.74 -11.53 12.20
C ASN A 99 27.42 -10.32 12.87
N THR A 100 27.52 -9.19 12.16
CA THR A 100 28.22 -7.98 12.59
C THR A 100 27.26 -6.80 12.68
N GLU A 101 27.64 -5.82 13.49
CA GLU A 101 27.00 -4.49 13.52
C GLU A 101 27.22 -3.77 12.19
N ASP A 102 26.34 -2.84 11.88
CA ASP A 102 26.47 -2.02 10.68
C ASP A 102 27.70 -1.10 10.81
N LEU A 103 28.39 -0.88 9.69
CA LEU A 103 29.64 -0.12 9.69
C LEU A 103 29.45 1.36 9.97
N ASN A 104 28.31 1.91 9.53
CA ASN A 104 28.00 3.32 9.69
C ASN A 104 27.01 3.48 10.83
N GLU A 105 27.33 4.40 11.75
CA GLU A 105 26.40 4.86 12.75
C GLU A 105 25.37 5.78 12.12
N ILE A 106 24.18 5.83 12.68
CA ILE A 106 23.09 6.72 12.25
C ILE A 106 22.83 7.80 13.29
N THR A 107 22.27 8.91 12.86
CA THR A 107 21.86 10.04 13.69
C THR A 107 20.33 10.19 13.69
N GLU A 108 19.78 10.96 14.64
CA GLU A 108 18.32 11.13 14.78
C GLU A 108 17.64 11.67 13.52
N ASP A 109 18.31 12.56 12.80
CA ASP A 109 17.78 13.16 11.56
C ASP A 109 17.59 12.16 10.43
N GLN A 110 18.30 11.05 10.45
CA GLN A 110 18.14 9.95 9.50
C GLN A 110 16.96 9.04 9.84
N ILE A 111 16.42 9.10 11.07
CA ILE A 111 15.37 8.21 11.53
C ILE A 111 14.02 8.61 10.96
N ILE A 112 13.41 7.68 10.23
CA ILE A 112 12.03 7.80 9.73
C ILE A 112 11.04 7.48 10.84
N GLY A 113 11.24 6.38 11.59
CA GLY A 113 10.36 5.99 12.68
C GLY A 113 10.62 4.57 13.20
N THR A 114 9.79 4.14 14.14
CA THR A 114 9.83 2.80 14.75
C THR A 114 8.99 1.81 13.95
N CYS A 115 9.56 0.66 13.59
CA CYS A 115 8.81 -0.46 13.00
C CYS A 115 7.96 -1.14 14.08
N VAL A 116 6.62 -0.95 14.01
CA VAL A 116 5.66 -1.44 15.01
C VAL A 116 5.23 -2.88 14.77
N PHE A 117 5.02 -3.26 13.51
CA PHE A 117 4.74 -4.64 13.11
C PHE A 117 5.04 -4.86 11.62
N SER A 118 5.06 -6.12 11.20
CA SER A 118 5.19 -6.48 9.80
C SER A 118 4.18 -7.55 9.39
N ILE A 119 3.74 -7.51 8.14
CA ILE A 119 2.78 -8.47 7.57
C ILE A 119 3.53 -9.30 6.52
N PRO A 120 3.83 -10.58 6.81
CA PRO A 120 4.59 -11.44 5.90
C PRO A 120 3.86 -11.63 4.56
N GLY A 121 4.61 -11.56 3.46
CA GLY A 121 4.10 -11.79 2.09
C GLY A 121 3.33 -10.62 1.48
N LEU A 122 2.81 -9.70 2.29
CA LEU A 122 2.04 -8.55 1.77
C LEU A 122 2.93 -7.55 1.01
N GLY A 123 4.21 -7.50 1.30
CA GLY A 123 5.19 -6.70 0.57
C GLY A 123 5.31 -7.11 -0.90
N TYR A 124 5.29 -8.40 -1.22
CA TYR A 124 5.29 -8.86 -2.62
C TYR A 124 4.05 -8.39 -3.38
N LEU A 125 2.88 -8.50 -2.75
CA LEU A 125 1.63 -8.00 -3.35
C LEU A 125 1.67 -6.49 -3.54
N ALA A 126 2.14 -5.75 -2.53
CA ALA A 126 2.30 -4.31 -2.60
C ALA A 126 3.29 -3.90 -3.71
N ALA A 127 4.42 -4.60 -3.85
CA ALA A 127 5.42 -4.35 -4.89
C ALA A 127 4.83 -4.47 -6.29
N VAL A 128 3.96 -5.44 -6.53
CA VAL A 128 3.28 -5.61 -7.82
C VAL A 128 2.21 -4.54 -8.05
N LEU A 129 1.34 -4.30 -7.05
CA LEU A 129 0.19 -3.39 -7.20
C LEU A 129 0.60 -1.92 -7.24
N LEU A 130 1.62 -1.55 -6.46
CA LEU A 130 2.10 -0.17 -6.34
C LEU A 130 3.21 0.18 -7.34
N LYS A 131 3.61 -0.78 -8.19
CA LYS A 131 4.62 -0.54 -9.23
C LYS A 131 4.22 0.65 -10.10
N PRO A 132 5.06 1.69 -10.19
CA PRO A 132 4.75 2.84 -11.01
C PRO A 132 4.83 2.46 -12.50
N VAL A 133 3.78 2.79 -13.24
CA VAL A 133 3.75 2.71 -14.70
C VAL A 133 3.88 4.14 -15.25
N SER A 134 4.88 4.38 -16.08
CA SER A 134 5.09 5.68 -16.71
C SER A 134 4.40 5.72 -18.08
N ILE A 135 3.47 6.65 -18.25
CA ILE A 135 2.82 6.94 -19.53
C ILE A 135 3.19 8.39 -19.87
N GLY A 136 4.28 8.58 -20.60
CA GLY A 136 4.86 9.91 -20.84
C GLY A 136 5.31 10.56 -19.51
N PRO A 137 4.92 11.81 -19.21
CA PRO A 137 5.29 12.51 -17.98
C PRO A 137 4.46 12.06 -16.75
N ILE A 138 3.43 11.24 -16.96
CA ILE A 138 2.49 10.83 -15.88
C ILE A 138 2.96 9.50 -15.29
N ARG A 139 3.13 9.47 -13.95
CA ARG A 139 3.37 8.24 -13.19
C ARG A 139 2.07 7.80 -12.52
N ILE A 140 1.57 6.64 -12.89
CA ILE A 140 0.35 6.04 -12.33
C ILE A 140 0.72 4.68 -11.76
N THR A 141 0.18 4.33 -10.60
CA THR A 141 0.38 2.97 -10.06
C THR A 141 -0.41 1.96 -10.89
N LEU A 142 0.12 0.74 -11.02
CA LEU A 142 -0.56 -0.35 -11.73
C LEU A 142 -1.97 -0.60 -11.13
N LEU A 143 -2.11 -0.49 -9.81
CA LEU A 143 -3.40 -0.58 -9.12
C LEU A 143 -4.41 0.46 -9.64
N ALA A 144 -4.00 1.73 -9.81
CA ALA A 144 -4.88 2.79 -10.30
C ALA A 144 -5.34 2.52 -11.75
N VAL A 145 -4.47 1.97 -12.60
CA VAL A 145 -4.80 1.57 -13.97
C VAL A 145 -5.86 0.45 -13.96
N TRP A 146 -5.67 -0.59 -13.14
CA TRP A 146 -6.63 -1.69 -13.01
C TRP A 146 -7.97 -1.24 -12.44
N MET A 147 -7.96 -0.39 -11.41
CA MET A 147 -9.19 0.14 -10.82
C MET A 147 -9.97 0.99 -11.82
N LEU A 148 -9.30 1.88 -12.56
CA LEU A 148 -9.94 2.70 -13.59
C LEU A 148 -10.54 1.82 -14.71
N GLY A 149 -9.79 0.83 -15.19
CA GLY A 149 -10.26 -0.12 -16.19
C GLY A 149 -11.49 -0.91 -15.72
N ALA A 150 -11.50 -1.40 -14.49
CA ALA A 150 -12.63 -2.11 -13.91
C ALA A 150 -13.88 -1.22 -13.79
N VAL A 151 -13.73 0.03 -13.33
CA VAL A 151 -14.82 0.98 -13.24
C VAL A 151 -15.39 1.29 -14.62
N LEU A 152 -14.56 1.57 -15.62
CA LEU A 152 -15.01 1.85 -16.99
C LEU A 152 -15.73 0.64 -17.61
N ALA A 153 -15.25 -0.57 -17.38
CA ALA A 153 -15.90 -1.80 -17.84
C ALA A 153 -17.28 -1.98 -17.19
N LEU A 154 -17.40 -1.75 -15.88
CA LEU A 154 -18.67 -1.82 -15.16
C LEU A 154 -19.68 -0.74 -15.62
N VAL A 155 -19.21 0.49 -15.85
CA VAL A 155 -20.04 1.57 -16.38
C VAL A 155 -20.52 1.23 -17.79
N GLY A 156 -19.65 0.74 -18.67
CA GLY A 156 -20.04 0.31 -20.01
C GLY A 156 -21.04 -0.83 -20.01
N LEU A 157 -20.83 -1.83 -19.17
CA LEU A 157 -21.74 -2.96 -19.01
C LEU A 157 -23.11 -2.50 -18.46
N HIS A 158 -23.12 -1.61 -17.47
CA HIS A 158 -24.35 -1.03 -16.93
C HIS A 158 -25.13 -0.26 -18.01
N ALA A 159 -24.45 0.58 -18.79
CA ALA A 159 -25.06 1.34 -19.87
C ALA A 159 -25.67 0.43 -20.95
N ALA A 160 -24.96 -0.64 -21.33
CA ALA A 160 -25.45 -1.63 -22.30
C ALA A 160 -26.72 -2.35 -21.82
N PHE A 161 -26.77 -2.76 -20.56
CA PHE A 161 -27.97 -3.40 -20.00
C PHE A 161 -29.13 -2.42 -19.80
N ALA A 162 -28.85 -1.18 -19.45
CA ALA A 162 -29.87 -0.11 -19.34
C ALA A 162 -30.50 0.20 -20.70
N TYR A 163 -29.66 0.31 -21.75
CA TYR A 163 -30.10 0.52 -23.12
C TYR A 163 -30.98 -0.63 -23.62
N ALA A 164 -30.55 -1.87 -23.46
CA ALA A 164 -31.32 -3.06 -23.87
C ALA A 164 -32.65 -3.19 -23.11
N ALA A 165 -32.70 -2.78 -21.85
CA ALA A 165 -33.95 -2.78 -21.07
C ALA A 165 -34.94 -1.69 -21.54
N SER A 166 -34.46 -0.56 -22.09
CA SER A 166 -35.31 0.51 -22.66
C SER A 166 -35.97 0.05 -23.98
N GLU A 167 -35.26 -0.66 -24.85
CA GLU A 167 -35.81 -1.20 -26.09
C GLU A 167 -36.93 -2.23 -25.85
N GLU A 168 -36.79 -3.11 -24.85
CA GLU A 168 -37.86 -4.06 -24.49
C GLU A 168 -39.15 -3.35 -24.02
N GLY A 169 -38.98 -2.22 -23.32
CA GLY A 169 -40.14 -1.41 -22.86
C GLY A 169 -40.92 -0.77 -23.99
N GLU A 170 -40.25 -0.27 -25.03
CA GLU A 170 -40.90 0.36 -26.19
C GLU A 170 -41.65 -0.65 -27.07
N VAL A 171 -41.08 -1.82 -27.29
CA VAL A 171 -41.71 -2.90 -28.10
C VAL A 171 -42.95 -3.47 -27.39
N GLY A 172 -42.92 -3.58 -26.04
CA GLY A 172 -44.05 -4.02 -25.23
C GLY A 172 -45.24 -3.03 -25.18
N GLY A 173 -44.95 -1.71 -25.27
CA GLY A 173 -45.96 -0.62 -25.25
C GLY A 173 -46.75 -0.47 -26.56
N LYS A 174 -46.22 -0.97 -27.68
CA LYS A 174 -46.85 -0.83 -29.01
C LYS A 174 -47.83 -1.97 -29.37
N LYS A 175 -48.00 -2.96 -28.48
CA LYS A 175 -48.91 -4.13 -28.66
C LYS A 175 -50.18 -4.05 -27.79
N ARG A 176 -50.53 -2.94 -27.26
CA ARG A 176 -51.82 -2.72 -26.57
C ARG A 176 -52.69 -1.72 -27.30
#